data_371255e3b37b39cbf408519fee313b6a
#
_entry.id   371255e3b37b39cbf408519fee313b6a
#
_cell.length_a   1.000
_cell.length_b   1.000
_cell.length_c   1.000
_cell.angle_alpha   90.00
_cell.angle_beta   90.00
_cell.angle_gamma   90.00
#
_symmetry.space_group_name_H-M   'P 1'
#
loop_
_entity.id
_entity.type
_entity.pdbx_description
1 polymer ?
#
loop_
_entity_poly.entity_id
_entity_poly.type
_entity_poly.pdbx_seq_one_letter_code
_entity_poly.pdbx_strand_id
1 'polypeptide(L)'
;MTTNTNTDTDTDNAGLDSSNSVGPQSQSAISVYQQLRGHLAVLKLDAAAEALPQVLAAASEHEWSMTQTLEHLLGIEVDATEARRLAGRLRFACLPTPATLDGFDYDAAPGVDRALIRELGTCAYLESSTNVLLIGPPGTG
;
A
#
# COMPACT_ATOMS: atom_id res chain seq x y z
N MET A 1 -85.26 -24.35 14.54
CA MET A 1 -85.43 -22.94 15.05
C MET A 1 -84.04 -22.40 15.25
N THR A 2 -83.85 -21.37 14.47
CA THR A 2 -82.95 -20.22 14.65
C THR A 2 -81.44 -20.51 14.67
N THR A 3 -80.76 -20.36 13.51
CA THR A 3 -80.14 -19.14 12.98
C THR A 3 -79.20 -18.45 13.97
N ASN A 4 -77.90 -18.35 13.71
CA ASN A 4 -77.32 -17.10 13.28
C ASN A 4 -75.88 -17.26 12.85
N THR A 5 -75.67 -16.85 11.71
CA THR A 5 -74.58 -16.23 10.95
C THR A 5 -73.75 -15.23 11.75
N ASN A 6 -72.46 -15.22 11.55
CA ASN A 6 -71.62 -14.06 11.26
C ASN A 6 -70.19 -14.52 11.01
N THR A 7 -69.71 -14.46 9.83
CA THR A 7 -69.18 -13.40 8.94
C THR A 7 -68.05 -12.56 9.56
N ASP A 8 -66.94 -12.70 8.89
CA ASP A 8 -65.90 -11.70 8.60
C ASP A 8 -64.94 -11.33 9.74
N THR A 9 -63.71 -11.26 9.55
CA THR A 9 -62.98 -10.52 8.50
C THR A 9 -61.55 -10.99 8.46
N ASP A 10 -61.08 -11.22 7.25
CA ASP A 10 -59.67 -11.14 6.86
C ASP A 10 -58.95 -9.95 7.46
N THR A 11 -57.76 -10.15 7.90
CA THR A 11 -56.72 -9.15 7.67
C THR A 11 -55.38 -9.87 7.50
N ASP A 12 -55.03 -10.10 6.26
CA ASP A 12 -53.67 -10.36 5.84
C ASP A 12 -52.74 -9.26 6.39
N ASN A 13 -51.82 -9.66 7.21
CA ASN A 13 -50.61 -8.86 7.40
C ASN A 13 -49.42 -9.73 7.03
N ALA A 14 -49.14 -9.72 5.73
CA ALA A 14 -47.88 -10.17 5.18
C ALA A 14 -46.74 -9.22 5.64
N GLY A 15 -46.24 -9.45 6.84
CA GLY A 15 -44.97 -8.90 7.30
C GLY A 15 -43.86 -9.58 6.53
N LEU A 16 -43.33 -8.84 5.53
CA LEU A 16 -42.09 -9.17 4.86
C LEU A 16 -40.94 -9.04 5.86
N ASP A 17 -40.69 -10.10 6.57
CA ASP A 17 -39.45 -10.23 7.33
C ASP A 17 -38.35 -10.70 6.40
N SER A 18 -37.74 -9.69 5.73
CA SER A 18 -36.51 -9.88 4.97
C SER A 18 -35.34 -10.01 5.93
N SER A 19 -35.35 -11.04 6.76
CA SER A 19 -34.18 -11.46 7.48
C SER A 19 -33.18 -12.00 6.46
N ASN A 20 -32.26 -11.12 6.07
CA ASN A 20 -31.08 -11.42 5.26
C ASN A 20 -30.19 -12.40 6.06
N SER A 21 -30.52 -13.67 5.98
CA SER A 21 -29.74 -14.75 6.58
C SER A 21 -28.47 -14.94 5.77
N VAL A 22 -27.44 -14.18 6.12
CA VAL A 22 -26.07 -14.45 5.69
C VAL A 22 -25.72 -15.85 6.17
N GLY A 23 -25.58 -16.79 5.25
CA GLY A 23 -25.37 -18.20 5.56
C GLY A 23 -24.08 -18.42 6.38
N PRO A 24 -23.97 -19.56 7.09
CA PRO A 24 -22.86 -19.84 8.01
C PRO A 24 -21.49 -19.81 7.34
N GLN A 25 -21.39 -20.03 6.04
CA GLN A 25 -20.15 -19.94 5.27
C GLN A 25 -19.66 -18.49 5.11
N SER A 26 -20.55 -17.54 4.96
CA SER A 26 -20.21 -16.11 4.88
C SER A 26 -19.71 -15.58 6.23
N GLN A 27 -20.25 -16.04 7.33
CA GLN A 27 -19.78 -15.66 8.68
C GLN A 27 -18.38 -16.22 8.96
N SER A 28 -18.09 -17.44 8.51
CA SER A 28 -16.75 -18.03 8.59
C SER A 28 -15.72 -17.25 7.79
N ALA A 29 -16.06 -16.86 6.55
CA ALA A 29 -15.16 -16.07 5.69
C ALA A 29 -14.88 -14.68 6.28
N ILE A 30 -15.88 -14.00 6.82
CA ILE A 30 -15.72 -12.71 7.52
C ILE A 30 -14.80 -12.86 8.73
N SER A 31 -14.94 -13.94 9.51
CA SER A 31 -14.08 -14.22 10.66
C SER A 31 -12.62 -14.42 10.25
N VAL A 32 -12.36 -15.20 9.19
CA VAL A 32 -11.00 -15.43 8.66
C VAL A 32 -10.39 -14.15 8.14
N TYR A 33 -11.14 -13.33 7.42
CA TYR A 33 -10.68 -12.01 6.95
C TYR A 33 -10.25 -11.10 8.11
N GLN A 34 -11.08 -11.03 9.16
CA GLN A 34 -10.75 -10.21 10.34
C GLN A 34 -9.51 -10.72 11.07
N GLN A 35 -9.34 -12.04 11.18
CA GLN A 35 -8.15 -12.64 11.76
C GLN A 35 -6.90 -12.31 10.92
N LEU A 36 -6.98 -12.46 9.59
CA LEU A 36 -5.87 -12.12 8.69
C LEU A 36 -5.45 -10.66 8.84
N ARG A 37 -6.42 -9.75 8.82
CA ARG A 37 -6.15 -8.32 9.03
C ARG A 37 -5.52 -8.05 10.40
N GLY A 38 -5.99 -8.73 11.44
CA GLY A 38 -5.41 -8.65 12.78
C GLY A 38 -3.96 -9.14 12.82
N HIS A 39 -3.65 -10.25 12.15
CA HIS A 39 -2.28 -10.76 12.06
C HIS A 39 -1.36 -9.79 11.31
N LEU A 40 -1.80 -9.20 10.20
CA LEU A 40 -1.03 -8.18 9.48
C LEU A 40 -0.71 -6.98 10.37
N ALA A 41 -1.68 -6.50 11.15
CA ALA A 41 -1.47 -5.40 12.09
C ALA A 41 -0.47 -5.76 13.20
N VAL A 42 -0.55 -6.95 13.78
CA VAL A 42 0.41 -7.44 14.79
C VAL A 42 1.83 -7.52 14.22
N LEU A 43 1.96 -7.94 12.97
CA LEU A 43 3.23 -7.99 12.25
C LEU A 43 3.72 -6.61 11.77
N LYS A 44 2.96 -5.54 12.00
CA LYS A 44 3.24 -4.16 11.55
C LYS A 44 3.34 -4.04 10.03
N LEU A 45 2.53 -4.84 9.32
CA LEU A 45 2.36 -4.78 7.87
C LEU A 45 1.15 -3.91 7.55
N ASP A 46 1.24 -2.63 7.92
CA ASP A 46 0.09 -1.71 7.92
C ASP A 46 -0.41 -1.42 6.50
N ALA A 47 0.51 -1.22 5.55
CA ALA A 47 0.15 -0.97 4.16
C ALA A 47 -0.54 -2.19 3.52
N ALA A 48 -0.07 -3.40 3.82
CA ALA A 48 -0.71 -4.63 3.38
C ALA A 48 -2.10 -4.80 4.02
N ALA A 49 -2.25 -4.46 5.31
CA ALA A 49 -3.53 -4.54 6.01
C ALA A 49 -4.58 -3.56 5.43
N GLU A 50 -4.16 -2.39 5.02
CA GLU A 50 -5.00 -1.39 4.35
C GLU A 50 -5.37 -1.80 2.92
N ALA A 51 -4.42 -2.34 2.16
CA ALA A 51 -4.61 -2.76 0.78
C ALA A 51 -5.38 -4.10 0.65
N LEU A 52 -5.47 -4.90 1.71
CA LEU A 52 -6.02 -6.25 1.69
C LEU A 52 -7.39 -6.37 0.97
N PRO A 53 -8.41 -5.52 1.25
CA PRO A 53 -9.71 -5.65 0.57
C PRO A 53 -9.62 -5.43 -0.93
N GLN A 54 -8.80 -4.50 -1.37
CA GLN A 54 -8.63 -4.16 -2.79
C GLN A 54 -7.87 -5.27 -3.52
N VAL A 55 -6.83 -5.82 -2.90
CA VAL A 55 -6.05 -6.93 -3.46
C VAL A 55 -6.89 -8.19 -3.60
N LEU A 56 -7.73 -8.52 -2.60
CA LEU A 56 -8.63 -9.67 -2.68
C LEU A 56 -9.70 -9.49 -3.76
N ALA A 57 -10.23 -8.28 -3.94
CA ALA A 57 -11.19 -7.98 -5.00
C ALA A 57 -10.54 -8.12 -6.38
N ALA A 58 -9.36 -7.55 -6.59
CA ALA A 58 -8.60 -7.66 -7.83
C ALA A 58 -8.20 -9.12 -8.13
N ALA A 59 -7.78 -9.87 -7.12
CA ALA A 59 -7.44 -11.28 -7.27
C ALA A 59 -8.64 -12.11 -7.76
N SER A 60 -9.84 -11.80 -7.26
CA SER A 60 -11.07 -12.46 -7.70
C SER A 60 -11.48 -12.04 -9.11
N GLU A 61 -11.32 -10.77 -9.47
CA GLU A 61 -11.66 -10.23 -10.79
C GLU A 61 -10.73 -10.76 -11.88
N HIS A 62 -9.44 -10.86 -11.57
CA HIS A 62 -8.39 -11.25 -12.53
C HIS A 62 -7.98 -12.72 -12.40
N GLU A 63 -8.69 -13.50 -11.60
CA GLU A 63 -8.42 -14.94 -11.37
C GLU A 63 -6.97 -15.22 -10.97
N TRP A 64 -6.38 -14.38 -10.10
CA TRP A 64 -5.02 -14.56 -9.64
C TRP A 64 -4.85 -15.85 -8.83
N SER A 65 -3.71 -16.49 -9.00
CA SER A 65 -3.30 -17.57 -8.10
C SER A 65 -3.05 -17.05 -6.68
N MET A 66 -3.09 -17.93 -5.71
CA MET A 66 -2.74 -17.62 -4.32
C MET A 66 -1.36 -16.96 -4.23
N THR A 67 -0.38 -17.46 -4.99
CA THR A 67 0.99 -16.93 -4.99
C THR A 67 1.04 -15.51 -5.54
N GLN A 68 0.32 -15.23 -6.63
CA GLN A 68 0.23 -13.87 -7.19
C GLN A 68 -0.45 -12.90 -6.24
N THR A 69 -1.51 -13.33 -5.57
CA THR A 69 -2.21 -12.51 -4.58
C THR A 69 -1.30 -12.14 -3.40
N LEU A 70 -0.55 -13.12 -2.88
CA LEU A 70 0.40 -12.88 -1.78
C LEU A 70 1.58 -12.02 -2.23
N GLU A 71 2.12 -12.25 -3.40
CA GLU A 71 3.21 -11.46 -3.96
C GLU A 71 2.79 -10.00 -4.08
N HIS A 72 1.64 -9.74 -4.68
CA HIS A 72 1.13 -8.38 -4.85
C HIS A 72 0.86 -7.68 -3.50
N LEU A 73 0.25 -8.40 -2.55
CA LEU A 73 -0.03 -7.87 -1.22
C LEU A 73 1.25 -7.50 -0.45
N LEU A 74 2.25 -8.39 -0.49
CA LEU A 74 3.53 -8.17 0.19
C LEU A 74 4.38 -7.13 -0.54
N GLY A 75 4.30 -7.04 -1.86
CA GLY A 75 4.96 -6.00 -2.66
C GLY A 75 4.57 -4.60 -2.21
N ILE A 76 3.26 -4.35 -1.99
CA ILE A 76 2.76 -3.07 -1.45
C ILE A 76 3.43 -2.72 -0.12
N GLU A 77 3.61 -3.69 0.78
CA GLU A 77 4.28 -3.44 2.07
C GLU A 77 5.78 -3.19 1.92
N VAL A 78 6.44 -3.90 1.00
CA VAL A 78 7.87 -3.67 0.69
C VAL A 78 8.07 -2.24 0.20
N ASP A 79 7.28 -1.80 -0.80
CA ASP A 79 7.36 -0.45 -1.36
C ASP A 79 7.12 0.62 -0.28
N ALA A 80 6.10 0.44 0.55
CA ALA A 80 5.80 1.35 1.65
C ALA A 80 6.93 1.39 2.69
N THR A 81 7.55 0.26 2.98
CA THR A 81 8.68 0.16 3.92
C THR A 81 9.93 0.84 3.34
N GLU A 82 10.23 0.63 2.07
CA GLU A 82 11.35 1.30 1.39
C GLU A 82 11.16 2.81 1.33
N ALA A 83 9.95 3.26 1.00
CA ALA A 83 9.62 4.69 1.02
C ALA A 83 9.82 5.31 2.43
N ARG A 84 9.36 4.63 3.49
CA ARG A 84 9.56 5.07 4.88
C ARG A 84 11.05 5.13 5.25
N ARG A 85 11.83 4.12 4.84
CA ARG A 85 13.29 4.09 5.08
C ARG A 85 14.02 5.20 4.33
N LEU A 86 13.64 5.47 3.08
CA LEU A 86 14.20 6.56 2.29
C LEU A 86 13.87 7.91 2.92
N ALA A 87 12.60 8.15 3.26
CA ALA A 87 12.19 9.38 3.95
C ALA A 87 12.94 9.59 5.27
N GLY A 88 13.13 8.51 6.05
CA GLY A 88 13.93 8.55 7.28
C GLY A 88 15.38 8.95 6.99
N ARG A 89 16.03 8.32 6.02
CA ARG A 89 17.43 8.65 5.64
C ARG A 89 17.58 10.09 5.17
N LEU A 90 16.66 10.57 4.34
CA LEU A 90 16.67 11.96 3.87
C LEU A 90 16.48 12.96 5.02
N ARG A 91 15.57 12.66 5.95
CA ARG A 91 15.37 13.49 7.14
C ARG A 91 16.61 13.59 8.02
N PHE A 92 17.31 12.45 8.26
CA PHE A 92 18.52 12.43 9.08
C PHE A 92 19.76 12.91 8.33
N ALA A 93 19.76 12.95 7.00
CA ALA A 93 20.84 13.51 6.23
C ALA A 93 20.98 15.05 6.40
N CYS A 94 19.96 15.70 7.00
CA CYS A 94 19.97 17.15 7.24
C CYS A 94 20.31 17.98 6.00
N LEU A 95 19.91 17.51 4.81
CA LEU A 95 20.11 18.25 3.56
C LEU A 95 19.26 19.52 3.59
N PRO A 96 19.83 20.71 3.35
CA PRO A 96 19.10 21.98 3.44
C PRO A 96 17.98 22.08 2.39
N THR A 97 18.16 21.43 1.24
CA THR A 97 17.18 21.38 0.16
C THR A 97 17.21 20.00 -0.48
N PRO A 98 16.06 19.37 -0.77
CA PRO A 98 16.03 18.17 -1.58
C PRO A 98 16.57 18.49 -2.98
N ALA A 99 17.73 17.94 -3.32
CA ALA A 99 18.34 18.08 -4.61
C ALA A 99 18.55 16.71 -5.24
N THR A 100 18.25 16.59 -6.52
CA THR A 100 18.48 15.39 -7.32
C THR A 100 19.48 15.67 -8.41
N LEU A 101 20.17 14.65 -8.90
CA LEU A 101 21.11 14.80 -10.01
C LEU A 101 20.42 15.23 -11.31
N ASP A 102 19.16 14.87 -11.49
CA ASP A 102 18.35 15.28 -12.64
C ASP A 102 18.07 16.78 -12.66
N GLY A 103 17.96 17.38 -11.48
CA GLY A 103 17.75 18.83 -11.33
C GLY A 103 19.05 19.63 -11.22
N PHE A 104 20.22 19.03 -11.45
CA PHE A 104 21.49 19.72 -11.33
C PHE A 104 21.69 20.73 -12.48
N ASP A 105 21.92 22.00 -12.12
CA ASP A 105 22.17 23.08 -13.06
C ASP A 105 23.65 23.09 -13.52
N TYR A 106 23.90 22.46 -14.66
CA TYR A 106 25.25 22.41 -15.26
C TYR A 106 25.68 23.73 -15.86
N ASP A 107 24.77 24.62 -16.17
CA ASP A 107 25.09 25.93 -16.73
C ASP A 107 25.61 26.87 -15.64
N ALA A 108 25.15 26.71 -14.42
CA ALA A 108 25.70 27.39 -13.25
C ALA A 108 27.04 26.81 -12.78
N ALA A 109 27.42 25.62 -13.24
CA ALA A 109 28.64 24.93 -12.86
C ALA A 109 29.42 24.41 -14.10
N PRO A 110 29.94 25.30 -14.99
CA PRO A 110 30.53 24.89 -16.26
C PRO A 110 31.82 24.06 -16.13
N GLY A 111 32.43 24.02 -14.95
CA GLY A 111 33.61 23.19 -14.67
C GLY A 111 33.28 21.74 -14.27
N VAL A 112 32.02 21.39 -14.18
CA VAL A 112 31.61 20.04 -13.76
C VAL A 112 31.38 19.15 -14.98
N ASP A 113 32.07 18.01 -15.01
CA ASP A 113 31.89 17.01 -16.06
C ASP A 113 30.57 16.24 -15.84
N ARG A 114 29.65 16.38 -16.81
CA ARG A 114 28.35 15.67 -16.80
C ARG A 114 28.50 14.15 -16.80
N ALA A 115 29.53 13.61 -17.47
CA ALA A 115 29.77 12.17 -17.52
C ALA A 115 30.21 11.67 -16.17
N LEU A 116 31.09 12.38 -15.49
CA LEU A 116 31.53 12.04 -14.12
C LEU A 116 30.39 12.10 -13.12
N ILE A 117 29.53 13.13 -13.16
CA ILE A 117 28.37 13.20 -12.23
C ILE A 117 27.40 12.04 -12.47
N ARG A 118 27.19 11.65 -13.72
CA ARG A 118 26.33 10.51 -14.07
C ARG A 118 26.94 9.19 -13.58
N GLU A 119 28.25 9.02 -13.71
CA GLU A 119 28.96 7.86 -13.17
C GLU A 119 28.87 7.82 -11.64
N LEU A 120 29.10 8.92 -10.95
CA LEU A 120 28.95 9.01 -9.50
C LEU A 120 27.52 8.69 -9.06
N GLY A 121 26.51 9.07 -9.86
CA GLY A 121 25.11 8.77 -9.61
C GLY A 121 24.77 7.27 -9.64
N THR A 122 25.59 6.43 -10.29
CA THR A 122 25.44 4.96 -10.23
C THR A 122 25.87 4.36 -8.91
N CYS A 123 26.59 5.10 -8.08
CA CYS A 123 27.18 4.64 -6.81
C CYS A 123 28.15 3.45 -6.95
N ALA A 124 28.66 3.13 -8.16
CA ALA A 124 29.58 2.03 -8.41
C ALA A 124 30.88 2.14 -7.60
N TYR A 125 31.28 3.36 -7.23
CA TYR A 125 32.44 3.60 -6.37
C TYR A 125 32.30 2.98 -4.96
N LEU A 126 31.08 2.72 -4.50
CA LEU A 126 30.84 2.04 -3.20
C LEU A 126 31.26 0.56 -3.26
N GLU A 127 31.00 -0.11 -4.39
CA GLU A 127 31.35 -1.51 -4.60
C GLU A 127 32.89 -1.72 -4.63
N SER A 128 33.61 -0.74 -5.19
CA SER A 128 35.08 -0.74 -5.24
C SER A 128 35.74 -0.12 -4.00
N SER A 129 34.95 0.25 -2.97
CA SER A 129 35.44 0.93 -1.76
C SER A 129 36.28 2.19 -2.07
N THR A 130 35.96 2.89 -3.15
CA THR A 130 36.66 4.08 -3.59
C THR A 130 36.11 5.32 -2.89
N ASN A 131 37.01 6.19 -2.42
CA ASN A 131 36.61 7.47 -1.84
C ASN A 131 36.49 8.53 -2.94
N VAL A 132 35.43 9.33 -2.86
CA VAL A 132 35.20 10.49 -3.74
C VAL A 132 35.47 11.75 -2.94
N LEU A 133 36.38 12.61 -3.45
CA LEU A 133 36.70 13.89 -2.85
C LEU A 133 36.37 15.01 -3.83
N LEU A 134 35.46 15.90 -3.45
CA LEU A 134 35.10 17.08 -4.23
C LEU A 134 35.87 18.28 -3.68
N ILE A 135 36.67 18.92 -4.53
CA ILE A 135 37.50 20.05 -4.16
C ILE A 135 37.09 21.27 -5.01
N GLY A 136 36.83 22.39 -4.34
CA GLY A 136 36.48 23.65 -5.03
C GLY A 136 36.90 24.88 -4.21
N PRO A 137 36.76 26.06 -4.79
CA PRO A 137 36.96 27.31 -4.07
C PRO A 137 35.98 27.47 -2.90
N PRO A 138 36.30 28.24 -1.86
CA PRO A 138 35.37 28.52 -0.77
C PRO A 138 34.06 29.13 -1.32
N GLY A 139 32.93 28.63 -0.85
CA GLY A 139 31.60 29.14 -1.23
C GLY A 139 30.98 28.49 -2.47
N THR A 140 31.52 27.41 -2.95
CA THR A 140 30.95 26.66 -4.11
C THR A 140 29.94 25.57 -3.69
N GLY A 141 29.66 25.44 -2.43
CA GLY A 141 28.67 24.45 -1.90
C GLY A 141 28.97 24.02 -0.48
#